data_cc1744f520ab4ff66133c9bc0914e6d9
#
_entry.id   cc1744f520ab4ff66133c9bc0914e6d9
#
_cell.length_a   1.000
_cell.length_b   1.000
_cell.length_c   1.000
_cell.angle_alpha   90.00
_cell.angle_beta   90.00
_cell.angle_gamma   90.00
#
_symmetry.space_group_name_H-M   'P 1'
#
loop_
_entity.id
_entity.type
_entity.pdbx_description
1 polymer ?
#
loop_
_entity_poly.entity_id
_entity_poly.type
_entity_poly.pdbx_seq_one_letter_code
_entity_poly.pdbx_strand_id
1 'polypeptide(L)'
;ALMKACFMEIAKLYDSSNGVVSIGTLLAKCEENQDLFPKYRETLTVDHDGTTFSYPIPYQHQLKPQEECFFKNRVEADRKLFAAFDIPDADNVPVRVDLTFPEFLDLYQKRFNGLSKKRENIRMQRNKLYAHNDEQRILSNENLTDRHPILYPDIQEMIDFALDCTGLILGVLTDVNRATQYSNIDDWEGTLMLARLGLKYQEYDFQ
;
A
#
# COMPACT_ATOMS: atom_id res chain seq x y z
N ALA A 1 -3.87 14.57 -19.63
CA ALA A 1 -3.17 15.40 -18.62
C ALA A 1 -3.14 14.68 -17.26
N LEU A 2 -4.27 14.22 -16.69
CA LEU A 2 -4.37 13.62 -15.35
C LEU A 2 -3.53 12.35 -15.21
N MET A 3 -3.61 11.42 -16.15
CA MET A 3 -2.84 10.17 -16.14
C MET A 3 -1.34 10.43 -16.14
N LYS A 4 -0.85 11.41 -16.93
CA LYS A 4 0.56 11.81 -16.92
C LYS A 4 0.97 12.32 -15.54
N ALA A 5 0.18 13.16 -14.92
CA ALA A 5 0.45 13.70 -13.58
C ALA A 5 0.52 12.58 -12.55
N CYS A 6 -0.47 11.67 -12.53
CA CYS A 6 -0.50 10.51 -11.64
C CYS A 6 0.78 9.64 -11.79
N PHE A 7 1.16 9.34 -13.02
CA PHE A 7 2.37 8.57 -13.32
C PHE A 7 3.64 9.23 -12.78
N MET A 8 3.74 10.55 -12.96
CA MET A 8 4.90 11.32 -12.47
C MET A 8 4.99 11.34 -10.95
N GLU A 9 3.85 11.49 -10.27
CA GLU A 9 3.82 11.49 -8.80
C GLU A 9 4.14 10.12 -8.22
N ILE A 10 3.58 9.03 -8.77
CA ILE A 10 3.93 7.67 -8.32
C ILE A 10 5.41 7.39 -8.57
N ALA A 11 5.94 7.78 -9.73
CA ALA A 11 7.36 7.60 -10.03
C ALA A 11 8.27 8.33 -9.03
N LYS A 12 7.86 9.49 -8.49
CA LYS A 12 8.60 10.22 -7.43
C LYS A 12 8.57 9.45 -6.10
N LEU A 13 7.40 8.90 -5.71
CA LEU A 13 7.28 8.11 -4.49
C LEU A 13 8.23 6.89 -4.45
N TYR A 14 8.57 6.37 -5.63
CA TYR A 14 9.43 5.20 -5.78
C TYR A 14 10.80 5.50 -6.38
N ASP A 15 11.20 6.77 -6.42
CA ASP A 15 12.51 7.17 -6.93
C ASP A 15 13.62 6.67 -6.01
N SER A 16 14.65 6.08 -6.60
CA SER A 16 15.83 5.58 -5.87
C SER A 16 17.05 6.49 -5.99
N SER A 17 16.87 7.70 -6.53
CA SER A 17 17.96 8.66 -6.67
C SER A 17 18.43 9.20 -5.32
N ASN A 18 19.72 9.45 -5.17
CA ASN A 18 20.28 9.97 -3.93
C ASN A 18 19.66 11.32 -3.55
N GLY A 19 19.33 11.48 -2.27
CA GLY A 19 18.76 12.70 -1.72
C GLY A 19 17.27 12.93 -2.00
N VAL A 20 16.59 11.98 -2.63
CA VAL A 20 15.14 12.04 -2.85
C VAL A 20 14.40 11.39 -1.70
N VAL A 21 13.34 12.06 -1.21
CA VAL A 21 12.41 11.49 -0.25
C VAL A 21 11.48 10.53 -0.99
N SER A 22 11.57 9.24 -0.70
CA SER A 22 10.79 8.18 -1.33
C SER A 22 10.42 7.10 -0.32
N ILE A 23 9.55 6.17 -0.70
CA ILE A 23 9.20 5.03 0.16
C ILE A 23 10.44 4.19 0.50
N GLY A 24 11.36 4.01 -0.45
CA GLY A 24 12.60 3.28 -0.19
C GLY A 24 13.49 3.98 0.84
N THR A 25 13.66 5.31 0.75
CA THR A 25 14.42 6.08 1.74
C THR A 25 13.72 6.13 3.10
N LEU A 26 12.40 6.16 3.13
CA LEU A 26 11.62 6.09 4.37
C LEU A 26 11.85 4.75 5.08
N LEU A 27 11.72 3.61 4.37
CA LEU A 27 11.96 2.29 4.95
C LEU A 27 13.40 2.15 5.48
N ALA A 28 14.40 2.62 4.72
CA ALA A 28 15.78 2.63 5.17
C ALA A 28 15.98 3.47 6.45
N LYS A 29 15.32 4.62 6.55
CA LYS A 29 15.38 5.46 7.75
C LYS A 29 14.69 4.80 8.96
N CYS A 30 13.60 4.08 8.76
CA CYS A 30 12.97 3.29 9.82
C CYS A 30 13.90 2.16 10.28
N GLU A 31 14.63 1.52 9.37
CA GLU A 31 15.60 0.47 9.69
C GLU A 31 16.78 1.02 10.50
N GLU A 32 17.34 2.15 10.09
CA GLU A 32 18.42 2.83 10.80
C GLU A 32 18.04 3.30 12.22
N ASN A 33 16.76 3.54 12.47
CA ASN A 33 16.25 4.14 13.70
C ASN A 33 15.16 3.28 14.37
N GLN A 34 15.29 1.95 14.31
CA GLN A 34 14.29 1.03 14.85
C GLN A 34 14.02 1.22 16.35
N ASP A 35 15.01 1.69 17.10
CA ASP A 35 14.94 1.96 18.53
C ASP A 35 14.01 3.15 18.88
N LEU A 36 13.68 4.01 17.91
CA LEU A 36 12.70 5.09 18.09
C LEU A 36 11.25 4.59 18.01
N PHE A 37 11.04 3.38 17.54
CA PHE A 37 9.70 2.81 17.36
C PHE A 37 9.33 1.87 18.50
N PRO A 38 8.09 1.94 19.03
CA PRO A 38 7.62 0.97 20.01
C PRO A 38 7.68 -0.45 19.43
N LYS A 39 8.37 -1.36 20.12
CA LYS A 39 8.48 -2.75 19.68
C LYS A 39 7.13 -3.46 19.62
N TYR A 40 6.22 -3.07 20.54
CA TYR A 40 4.86 -3.57 20.66
C TYR A 40 3.90 -2.39 20.70
N ARG A 41 2.66 -2.63 20.31
CA ARG A 41 1.62 -1.59 20.27
C ARG A 41 1.35 -0.99 21.65
N GLU A 42 1.29 -1.82 22.67
CA GLU A 42 1.03 -1.45 24.07
C GLU A 42 1.43 -2.60 25.01
N THR A 43 1.36 -2.35 26.33
CA THR A 43 1.57 -3.36 27.36
C THR A 43 0.31 -3.48 28.19
N LEU A 44 -0.25 -4.69 28.28
CA LEU A 44 -1.34 -5.03 29.19
C LEU A 44 -0.76 -5.42 30.54
N THR A 45 -1.18 -4.74 31.59
CA THR A 45 -0.82 -5.07 32.98
C THR A 45 -2.02 -5.68 33.68
N VAL A 46 -1.85 -6.86 34.26
CA VAL A 46 -2.88 -7.60 34.99
C VAL A 46 -2.38 -7.92 36.39
N ASP A 47 -3.18 -7.56 37.39
CA ASP A 47 -2.95 -7.96 38.77
C ASP A 47 -3.73 -9.22 39.10
N HIS A 48 -3.03 -10.24 39.59
CA HIS A 48 -3.64 -11.51 40.02
C HIS A 48 -2.99 -11.95 41.32
N ASP A 49 -3.79 -12.10 42.38
CA ASP A 49 -3.36 -12.52 43.73
C ASP A 49 -2.17 -11.73 44.27
N GLY A 50 -2.17 -10.39 44.07
CA GLY A 50 -1.10 -9.50 44.52
C GLY A 50 0.19 -9.58 43.68
N THR A 51 0.17 -10.28 42.56
CA THR A 51 1.26 -10.33 41.60
C THR A 51 0.85 -9.61 40.33
N THR A 52 1.67 -8.65 39.89
CA THR A 52 1.46 -7.88 38.65
C THR A 52 2.17 -8.56 37.50
N PHE A 53 1.43 -8.88 36.45
CA PHE A 53 1.95 -9.40 35.20
C PHE A 53 1.82 -8.37 34.11
N SER A 54 2.88 -8.20 33.32
CA SER A 54 2.88 -7.28 32.17
C SER A 54 3.13 -8.07 30.89
N TYR A 55 2.19 -7.96 29.96
CA TYR A 55 2.23 -8.64 28.66
C TYR A 55 2.32 -7.60 27.55
N PRO A 56 3.36 -7.66 26.70
CA PRO A 56 3.41 -6.82 25.51
C PRO A 56 2.34 -7.26 24.50
N ILE A 57 1.61 -6.28 23.93
CA ILE A 57 0.61 -6.54 22.89
C ILE A 57 1.26 -6.32 21.53
N PRO A 58 1.43 -7.37 20.70
CA PRO A 58 2.03 -7.25 19.38
C PRO A 58 1.12 -6.49 18.42
N TYR A 59 1.68 -6.05 17.30
CA TYR A 59 0.91 -5.53 16.19
C TYR A 59 0.18 -6.67 15.48
N GLN A 60 -1.13 -6.59 15.39
CA GLN A 60 -1.90 -7.56 14.64
C GLN A 60 -1.96 -7.16 13.17
N HIS A 61 -1.54 -8.05 12.29
CA HIS A 61 -1.58 -7.87 10.85
C HIS A 61 -2.40 -8.96 10.19
N GLN A 62 -3.39 -8.56 9.38
CA GLN A 62 -4.13 -9.48 8.54
C GLN A 62 -3.37 -9.67 7.24
N LEU A 63 -2.95 -10.91 6.97
CA LEU A 63 -2.18 -11.23 5.78
C LEU A 63 -3.01 -10.96 4.51
N LYS A 64 -2.39 -10.30 3.54
CA LYS A 64 -2.88 -10.24 2.16
C LYS A 64 -2.44 -11.52 1.43
N PRO A 65 -3.14 -11.97 0.37
CA PRO A 65 -2.80 -13.21 -0.34
C PRO A 65 -1.33 -13.31 -0.77
N GLN A 66 -0.76 -12.19 -1.25
CA GLN A 66 0.65 -12.13 -1.65
C GLN A 66 1.64 -12.18 -0.49
N GLU A 67 1.20 -12.00 0.75
CA GLU A 67 2.03 -12.05 1.96
C GLU A 67 2.06 -13.46 2.59
N GLU A 68 1.08 -14.31 2.28
CA GLU A 68 0.98 -15.66 2.83
C GLU A 68 2.24 -16.49 2.59
N CYS A 69 2.93 -16.25 1.48
CA CYS A 69 4.19 -16.92 1.17
C CYS A 69 5.32 -16.63 2.16
N PHE A 70 5.27 -15.52 2.90
CA PHE A 70 6.25 -15.17 3.93
C PHE A 70 5.95 -15.86 5.27
N PHE A 71 4.72 -16.33 5.48
CA PHE A 71 4.22 -16.92 6.72
C PHE A 71 3.64 -18.34 6.52
N LYS A 72 4.20 -19.12 5.60
CA LYS A 72 3.66 -20.43 5.18
C LYS A 72 3.26 -21.35 6.33
N ASN A 73 4.14 -21.51 7.33
CA ASN A 73 3.90 -22.39 8.46
C ASN A 73 2.70 -21.92 9.30
N ARG A 74 2.55 -20.59 9.46
CA ARG A 74 1.43 -20.00 10.20
C ARG A 74 0.13 -20.18 9.43
N VAL A 75 0.13 -19.82 8.15
CA VAL A 75 -1.02 -20.00 7.27
C VAL A 75 -1.49 -21.45 7.26
N GLU A 76 -0.57 -22.41 7.11
CA GLU A 76 -0.89 -23.83 7.12
C GLU A 76 -1.48 -24.29 8.47
N ALA A 77 -0.95 -23.82 9.59
CA ALA A 77 -1.47 -24.12 10.91
C ALA A 77 -2.89 -23.58 11.11
N ASP A 78 -3.13 -22.32 10.72
CA ASP A 78 -4.44 -21.68 10.85
C ASP A 78 -5.47 -22.32 9.90
N ARG A 79 -5.10 -22.71 8.66
CA ARG A 79 -5.99 -23.45 7.73
C ARG A 79 -6.39 -24.81 8.30
N LYS A 80 -5.45 -25.55 8.90
CA LYS A 80 -5.75 -26.82 9.59
C LYS A 80 -6.70 -26.60 10.78
N LEU A 81 -6.50 -25.52 11.53
CA LEU A 81 -7.36 -25.18 12.65
C LEU A 81 -8.79 -24.83 12.16
N PHE A 82 -8.90 -24.00 11.14
CA PHE A 82 -10.20 -23.63 10.55
C PHE A 82 -10.96 -24.85 10.02
N ALA A 83 -10.26 -25.77 9.36
CA ALA A 83 -10.84 -27.02 8.90
C ALA A 83 -11.29 -27.91 10.06
N ALA A 84 -10.52 -27.99 11.17
CA ALA A 84 -10.87 -28.78 12.34
C ALA A 84 -12.10 -28.24 13.08
N PHE A 85 -12.40 -26.96 12.97
CA PHE A 85 -13.60 -26.31 13.54
C PHE A 85 -14.76 -26.17 12.53
N ASP A 86 -14.69 -26.84 11.39
CA ASP A 86 -15.70 -26.79 10.32
C ASP A 86 -16.08 -25.35 9.92
N ILE A 87 -15.08 -24.43 9.91
CA ILE A 87 -15.31 -23.04 9.52
C ILE A 87 -15.66 -22.98 8.04
N PRO A 88 -16.85 -22.46 7.67
CA PRO A 88 -17.23 -22.34 6.27
C PRO A 88 -16.21 -21.50 5.49
N ASP A 89 -15.87 -21.95 4.27
CA ASP A 89 -14.94 -21.25 3.39
C ASP A 89 -13.55 -20.99 4.02
N ALA A 90 -13.05 -21.99 4.79
CA ALA A 90 -11.81 -21.92 5.55
C ALA A 90 -10.60 -21.40 4.74
N ASP A 91 -10.56 -21.70 3.44
CA ASP A 91 -9.46 -21.26 2.55
C ASP A 91 -9.46 -19.75 2.30
N ASN A 92 -10.60 -19.11 2.41
CA ASN A 92 -10.75 -17.66 2.20
C ASN A 92 -10.80 -16.85 3.51
N VAL A 93 -10.77 -17.51 4.66
CA VAL A 93 -10.69 -16.81 5.95
C VAL A 93 -9.34 -16.11 6.05
N PRO A 94 -9.31 -14.79 6.30
CA PRO A 94 -8.04 -14.07 6.43
C PRO A 94 -7.22 -14.53 7.63
N VAL A 95 -5.98 -14.91 7.38
CA VAL A 95 -5.03 -15.27 8.44
C VAL A 95 -4.48 -14.01 9.09
N ARG A 96 -4.38 -14.00 10.41
CA ARG A 96 -3.77 -12.91 11.19
C ARG A 96 -2.47 -13.38 11.83
N VAL A 97 -1.49 -12.50 11.83
CA VAL A 97 -0.21 -12.72 12.49
C VAL A 97 0.07 -11.62 13.49
N ASP A 98 0.70 -12.00 14.60
CA ASP A 98 1.18 -11.09 15.61
C ASP A 98 2.63 -10.75 15.29
N LEU A 99 2.94 -9.48 15.13
CA LEU A 99 4.25 -8.99 14.72
C LEU A 99 4.76 -7.93 15.69
N THR A 100 6.06 -7.92 15.90
CA THR A 100 6.78 -6.78 16.47
C THR A 100 7.02 -5.74 15.38
N PHE A 101 7.36 -4.50 15.73
CA PHE A 101 7.66 -3.48 14.73
C PHE A 101 8.81 -3.86 13.77
N PRO A 102 9.92 -4.45 14.24
CA PRO A 102 10.97 -4.95 13.34
C PRO A 102 10.47 -6.00 12.34
N GLU A 103 9.58 -6.91 12.76
CA GLU A 103 8.98 -7.91 11.87
C GLU A 103 8.04 -7.27 10.84
N PHE A 104 7.30 -6.22 11.23
CA PHE A 104 6.55 -5.40 10.29
C PHE A 104 7.46 -4.77 9.25
N LEU A 105 8.56 -4.15 9.70
CA LEU A 105 9.50 -3.50 8.80
C LEU A 105 10.10 -4.49 7.78
N ASP A 106 10.48 -5.69 8.24
CA ASP A 106 10.96 -6.77 7.37
C ASP A 106 9.89 -7.18 6.33
N LEU A 107 8.63 -7.30 6.75
CA LEU A 107 7.51 -7.58 5.85
C LEU A 107 7.36 -6.48 4.78
N TYR A 108 7.38 -5.21 5.18
CA TYR A 108 7.26 -4.10 4.24
C TYR A 108 8.46 -4.00 3.29
N GLN A 109 9.66 -4.30 3.75
CA GLN A 109 10.83 -4.38 2.87
C GLN A 109 10.71 -5.51 1.85
N LYS A 110 10.23 -6.70 2.25
CA LYS A 110 9.96 -7.80 1.32
C LYS A 110 8.91 -7.42 0.27
N ARG A 111 7.81 -6.78 0.69
CA ARG A 111 6.79 -6.25 -0.24
C ARG A 111 7.39 -5.21 -1.19
N PHE A 112 8.14 -4.25 -0.68
CA PHE A 112 8.82 -3.23 -1.48
C PHE A 112 9.76 -3.84 -2.52
N ASN A 113 10.52 -4.87 -2.14
CA ASN A 113 11.39 -5.61 -3.06
C ASN A 113 10.59 -6.39 -4.11
N GLY A 114 9.44 -6.93 -3.75
CA GLY A 114 8.49 -7.55 -4.69
C GLY A 114 8.00 -6.61 -5.78
N LEU A 115 7.93 -5.31 -5.51
CA LEU A 115 7.56 -4.28 -6.50
C LEU A 115 8.72 -3.87 -7.44
N SER A 116 9.91 -4.47 -7.34
CA SER A 116 11.12 -4.04 -8.05
C SER A 116 10.91 -3.89 -9.57
N LYS A 117 10.25 -4.87 -10.21
CA LYS A 117 9.96 -4.82 -11.65
C LYS A 117 9.00 -3.68 -12.01
N LYS A 118 7.96 -3.47 -11.22
CA LYS A 118 6.98 -2.40 -11.43
C LYS A 118 7.63 -1.03 -11.24
N ARG A 119 8.47 -0.86 -10.22
CA ARG A 119 9.27 0.36 -9.98
C ARG A 119 10.19 0.67 -11.16
N GLU A 120 10.87 -0.34 -11.69
CA GLU A 120 11.73 -0.17 -12.87
C GLU A 120 10.92 0.23 -14.10
N ASN A 121 9.80 -0.45 -14.36
CA ASN A 121 8.94 -0.13 -15.50
C ASN A 121 8.40 1.31 -15.43
N ILE A 122 7.91 1.75 -14.26
CA ILE A 122 7.41 3.13 -14.10
C ILE A 122 8.53 4.16 -14.24
N ARG A 123 9.73 3.86 -13.75
CA ARG A 123 10.92 4.71 -13.91
C ARG A 123 11.29 4.86 -15.38
N MET A 124 11.32 3.77 -16.12
CA MET A 124 11.63 3.78 -17.55
C MET A 124 10.60 4.54 -18.37
N GLN A 125 9.31 4.33 -18.09
CA GLN A 125 8.25 5.08 -18.75
C GLN A 125 8.29 6.56 -18.38
N ARG A 126 8.49 6.93 -17.09
CA ARG A 126 8.65 8.31 -16.67
C ARG A 126 9.75 8.98 -17.46
N ASN A 127 10.94 8.41 -17.46
CA ASN A 127 12.11 9.03 -18.07
C ASN A 127 11.96 9.19 -19.58
N LYS A 128 11.47 8.17 -20.25
CA LYS A 128 11.43 8.14 -21.71
C LYS A 128 10.14 8.67 -22.32
N LEU A 129 8.98 8.50 -21.66
CA LEU A 129 7.70 8.91 -22.22
C LEU A 129 7.24 10.28 -21.75
N TYR A 130 7.52 10.61 -20.49
CA TYR A 130 6.90 11.75 -19.84
C TYR A 130 7.86 12.90 -19.53
N ALA A 131 9.14 12.62 -19.29
CA ALA A 131 10.12 13.65 -18.91
C ALA A 131 10.89 14.25 -20.09
N HIS A 132 11.14 13.46 -21.13
CA HIS A 132 11.93 13.91 -22.29
C HIS A 132 11.21 13.61 -23.61
N ASN A 133 11.18 14.60 -24.51
CA ASN A 133 10.93 14.37 -25.93
C ASN A 133 12.24 13.86 -26.54
N ASP A 134 12.51 12.56 -26.41
CA ASP A 134 13.74 11.97 -26.94
C ASP A 134 13.62 11.87 -28.46
N GLU A 135 14.51 12.56 -29.20
CA GLU A 135 14.56 12.54 -30.66
C GLU A 135 14.73 11.11 -31.20
N GLN A 136 15.50 10.27 -30.50
CA GLN A 136 15.69 8.85 -30.84
C GLN A 136 14.39 8.05 -30.76
N ARG A 137 13.44 8.47 -29.91
CA ARG A 137 12.12 7.85 -29.76
C ARG A 137 11.21 8.13 -30.96
N ILE A 138 11.29 9.32 -31.54
CA ILE A 138 10.49 9.71 -32.72
C ILE A 138 10.95 8.90 -33.94
N LEU A 139 12.21 8.52 -33.96
CA LEU A 139 12.85 7.76 -35.05
C LEU A 139 12.81 6.22 -34.86
N SER A 140 12.64 5.75 -33.62
CA SER A 140 12.54 4.32 -33.33
C SER A 140 11.07 3.89 -33.28
N ASN A 141 10.68 2.93 -34.11
CA ASN A 141 9.37 2.26 -34.06
C ASN A 141 9.20 1.38 -32.78
N GLU A 142 9.97 1.62 -31.73
CA GLU A 142 9.96 0.82 -30.51
C GLU A 142 8.82 1.25 -29.59
N ASN A 143 7.87 0.34 -29.38
CA ASN A 143 6.81 0.53 -28.41
C ASN A 143 7.35 0.32 -26.99
N LEU A 144 7.71 1.40 -26.32
CA LEU A 144 8.29 1.39 -24.97
C LEU A 144 7.31 0.81 -23.94
N THR A 145 6.01 0.95 -24.20
CA THR A 145 4.94 0.44 -23.35
C THR A 145 4.94 -1.10 -23.34
N ASP A 146 5.31 -1.72 -24.46
CA ASP A 146 5.39 -3.19 -24.56
C ASP A 146 6.64 -3.74 -23.86
N ARG A 147 7.74 -2.98 -23.85
CA ARG A 147 8.98 -3.38 -23.15
C ARG A 147 8.92 -3.20 -21.65
N HIS A 148 8.22 -2.17 -21.21
CA HIS A 148 8.09 -1.80 -19.81
C HIS A 148 6.60 -1.63 -19.43
N PRO A 149 5.82 -2.73 -19.51
CA PRO A 149 4.38 -2.64 -19.26
C PRO A 149 4.12 -2.23 -17.81
N ILE A 150 3.18 -1.32 -17.64
CA ILE A 150 2.57 -0.98 -16.36
C ILE A 150 1.07 -0.97 -16.59
N LEU A 151 0.37 -1.83 -15.89
CA LEU A 151 -1.07 -1.93 -15.93
C LEU A 151 -1.71 -1.11 -14.81
N TYR A 152 -2.98 -0.79 -14.97
CA TYR A 152 -3.72 -0.07 -13.93
C TYR A 152 -3.68 -0.78 -12.55
N PRO A 153 -3.84 -2.12 -12.46
CA PRO A 153 -3.68 -2.84 -11.19
C PRO A 153 -2.28 -2.70 -10.57
N ASP A 154 -1.22 -2.57 -11.39
CA ASP A 154 0.13 -2.36 -10.88
C ASP A 154 0.27 -0.99 -10.20
N ILE A 155 -0.33 0.03 -10.81
CA ILE A 155 -0.38 1.39 -10.26
C ILE A 155 -1.15 1.40 -8.94
N GLN A 156 -2.31 0.75 -8.91
CA GLN A 156 -3.13 0.63 -7.70
C GLN A 156 -2.37 -0.06 -6.58
N GLU A 157 -1.72 -1.19 -6.86
CA GLU A 157 -0.91 -1.92 -5.88
C GLU A 157 0.23 -1.06 -5.32
N MET A 158 0.88 -0.25 -6.16
CA MET A 158 1.93 0.68 -5.72
C MET A 158 1.36 1.78 -4.82
N ILE A 159 0.21 2.35 -5.16
CA ILE A 159 -0.47 3.36 -4.33
C ILE A 159 -0.87 2.75 -2.98
N ASP A 160 -1.52 1.59 -3.00
CA ASP A 160 -1.98 0.90 -1.78
C ASP A 160 -0.80 0.56 -0.87
N PHE A 161 0.32 0.10 -1.44
CA PHE A 161 1.52 -0.15 -0.68
C PHE A 161 2.08 1.12 -0.02
N ALA A 162 2.13 2.23 -0.77
CA ALA A 162 2.63 3.50 -0.24
C ALA A 162 1.74 4.02 0.91
N LEU A 163 0.43 3.93 0.76
CA LEU A 163 -0.54 4.33 1.79
C LEU A 163 -0.44 3.44 3.03
N ASP A 164 -0.40 2.12 2.87
CA ASP A 164 -0.24 1.16 3.97
C ASP A 164 1.07 1.44 4.75
N CYS A 165 2.19 1.58 4.03
CA CYS A 165 3.50 1.79 4.63
C CYS A 165 3.56 3.11 5.40
N THR A 166 3.17 4.22 4.77
CA THR A 166 3.20 5.54 5.41
C THR A 166 2.19 5.65 6.54
N GLY A 167 1.01 5.07 6.38
CA GLY A 167 -0.04 5.04 7.40
C GLY A 167 0.39 4.28 8.65
N LEU A 168 1.03 3.11 8.49
CA LEU A 168 1.57 2.35 9.62
C LEU A 168 2.65 3.14 10.36
N ILE A 169 3.67 3.64 9.63
CA ILE A 169 4.79 4.38 10.23
C ILE A 169 4.28 5.62 10.98
N LEU A 170 3.38 6.37 10.37
CA LEU A 170 2.77 7.54 11.00
C LEU A 170 1.95 7.16 12.24
N GLY A 171 1.15 6.09 12.14
CA GLY A 171 0.34 5.60 13.26
C GLY A 171 1.20 5.19 14.46
N VAL A 172 2.30 4.47 14.20
CA VAL A 172 3.23 4.05 15.26
C VAL A 172 3.95 5.24 15.92
N LEU A 173 4.32 6.27 15.15
CA LEU A 173 5.06 7.42 15.68
C LEU A 173 4.17 8.46 16.36
N THR A 174 2.92 8.60 15.93
CA THR A 174 2.07 9.72 16.35
C THR A 174 0.80 9.31 17.09
N ASP A 175 0.56 7.99 17.17
CA ASP A 175 -0.69 7.41 17.69
C ASP A 175 -1.96 7.89 16.96
N VAL A 176 -1.78 8.40 15.73
CA VAL A 176 -2.86 8.92 14.88
C VAL A 176 -3.11 7.95 13.72
N ASN A 177 -4.23 7.25 13.76
CA ASN A 177 -4.73 6.49 12.61
C ASN A 177 -5.47 7.45 11.66
N ARG A 178 -4.89 7.71 10.50
CA ARG A 178 -5.58 8.44 9.43
C ARG A 178 -6.36 7.45 8.57
N ALA A 179 -7.64 7.73 8.35
CA ALA A 179 -8.40 6.99 7.37
C ALA A 179 -7.79 7.22 5.98
N THR A 180 -7.30 6.16 5.36
CA THR A 180 -6.77 6.18 3.98
C THR A 180 -7.87 5.98 2.95
N GLN A 181 -9.06 5.54 3.40
CA GLN A 181 -10.26 5.44 2.59
C GLN A 181 -11.25 6.51 3.04
N TYR A 182 -11.53 7.44 2.15
CA TYR A 182 -12.61 8.40 2.33
C TYR A 182 -13.89 7.73 1.87
N SER A 183 -14.77 7.37 2.81
CA SER A 183 -16.09 6.80 2.49
C SER A 183 -17.02 7.79 1.77
N ASN A 184 -16.66 9.07 1.73
CA ASN A 184 -17.45 10.15 1.11
C ASN A 184 -17.03 10.48 -0.33
N ILE A 185 -16.18 9.65 -0.98
CA ILE A 185 -15.86 9.84 -2.41
C ILE A 185 -17.05 9.53 -3.31
N ASP A 186 -18.07 8.86 -2.80
CA ASP A 186 -19.32 8.61 -3.54
C ASP A 186 -20.10 9.89 -3.86
N ASP A 187 -19.83 11.02 -3.18
CA ASP A 187 -20.42 12.33 -3.48
C ASP A 187 -20.09 12.84 -4.91
N TRP A 188 -18.99 12.38 -5.50
CA TRP A 188 -18.66 12.78 -6.88
C TRP A 188 -19.64 12.18 -7.90
N GLU A 189 -20.13 10.96 -7.69
CA GLU A 189 -21.15 10.34 -8.53
C GLU A 189 -22.47 11.10 -8.43
N GLY A 190 -22.88 11.46 -7.21
CA GLY A 190 -24.03 12.32 -6.94
C GLY A 190 -23.88 13.69 -7.59
N THR A 191 -22.71 14.31 -7.47
CA THR A 191 -22.41 15.62 -8.09
C THR A 191 -22.44 15.55 -9.62
N LEU A 192 -21.87 14.49 -10.23
CA LEU A 192 -21.92 14.29 -11.68
C LEU A 192 -23.34 13.98 -12.16
N MET A 193 -24.12 13.25 -11.38
CA MET A 193 -25.53 12.96 -11.69
C MET A 193 -26.35 14.24 -11.65
N LEU A 194 -26.16 15.09 -10.65
CA LEU A 194 -26.80 16.41 -10.55
C LEU A 194 -26.38 17.35 -11.69
N ALA A 195 -25.10 17.38 -12.05
CA ALA A 195 -24.61 18.16 -13.19
C ALA A 195 -25.21 17.69 -14.52
N ARG A 196 -25.33 16.37 -14.74
CA ARG A 196 -25.98 15.79 -15.92
C ARG A 196 -27.48 16.12 -15.98
N LEU A 197 -28.15 16.09 -14.82
CA LEU A 197 -29.56 16.50 -14.73
C LEU A 197 -29.70 18.00 -15.03
N GLY A 198 -28.85 18.86 -14.47
CA GLY A 198 -28.82 20.29 -14.75
C GLY A 198 -28.62 20.61 -16.23
N LEU A 199 -27.70 19.92 -16.90
CA LEU A 199 -27.52 20.06 -18.37
C LEU A 199 -28.73 19.62 -19.16
N LYS A 200 -29.42 18.53 -18.79
CA LYS A 200 -30.66 18.10 -19.41
C LYS A 200 -31.79 19.12 -19.25
N TYR A 201 -31.91 19.74 -18.07
CA TYR A 201 -32.93 20.78 -17.84
C TYR A 201 -32.65 22.04 -18.64
N GLN A 202 -31.39 22.42 -18.86
CA GLN A 202 -31.03 23.56 -19.72
C GLN A 202 -31.41 23.33 -21.19
N GLU A 203 -31.38 22.08 -21.68
CA GLU A 203 -31.82 21.75 -23.04
C GLU A 203 -33.37 21.85 -23.22
N TYR A 204 -34.14 21.70 -22.13
CA TYR A 204 -35.61 21.81 -22.17
C TYR A 204 -36.14 23.24 -22.06
N ASP A 205 -35.37 24.16 -21.47
CA ASP A 205 -35.79 25.58 -21.33
C ASP A 205 -35.56 26.43 -22.59
N PHE A 206 -34.97 25.87 -23.64
CA PHE A 206 -34.73 26.56 -24.92
C PHE A 206 -35.66 26.06 -26.09
N GLN A 207 -36.73 25.31 -25.81
CA GLN A 207 -37.78 24.97 -26.76
C GLN A 207 -39.08 25.68 -26.37
#